data_6a94be1b81950d25856c9c3f831359c6
#
_entry.id   6a94be1b81950d25856c9c3f831359c6
#
_cell.length_a   1.000
_cell.length_b   1.000
_cell.length_c   1.000
_cell.angle_alpha   90.00
_cell.angle_beta   90.00
_cell.angle_gamma   90.00
#
_symmetry.space_group_name_H-M   'P 1'
#
loop_
_entity.id
_entity.type
_entity.pdbx_description
1 polymer ?
#
loop_
_entity_poly.entity_id
_entity_poly.type
_entity_poly.pdbx_seq_one_letter_code
_entity_poly.pdbx_strand_id
1 'polypeptide(L)'
;MYKILFVCHGNICRSPMAEFVMKDIVAKAGKSDEFVIASCATSTEEIGNPVHYGTKRKLAEVGISCDKKRAVQLTKSDYDRYDYIIAMDEMNIRNIMRIIKSDPAGKVSLLLSHAGMSGSIADPWYTGNFDDTYRDVLLGCKGLFRELTGE
;
A
#
# COMPACT_ATOMS: atom_id res chain seq x y z
N MET A 1 -13.52 -3.78 12.42
CA MET A 1 -13.05 -2.96 11.29
C MET A 1 -11.54 -3.08 11.18
N TYR A 2 -11.06 -3.31 9.98
CA TYR A 2 -9.62 -3.41 9.69
C TYR A 2 -9.13 -2.08 9.12
N LYS A 3 -8.10 -1.50 9.74
CA LYS A 3 -7.54 -0.22 9.30
C LYS A 3 -6.14 -0.45 8.76
N ILE A 4 -5.98 -0.28 7.45
CA ILE A 4 -4.76 -0.62 6.70
C ILE A 4 -4.14 0.63 6.08
N LEU A 5 -2.84 0.82 6.31
CA LEU A 5 -2.07 1.90 5.71
C LEU A 5 -0.93 1.32 4.89
N PHE A 6 -0.97 1.51 3.58
CA PHE A 6 0.12 1.11 2.70
C PHE A 6 1.15 2.23 2.59
N VAL A 7 2.43 1.89 2.63
CA VAL A 7 3.51 2.88 2.68
C VAL A 7 4.57 2.55 1.64
N CYS A 8 4.99 3.57 0.88
CA CYS A 8 6.17 3.47 0.04
C CYS A 8 6.97 4.77 0.12
N HIS A 9 7.99 4.95 -0.70
CA HIS A 9 8.85 6.12 -0.63
C HIS A 9 8.09 7.42 -0.94
N GLY A 10 7.43 7.50 -2.11
CA GLY A 10 6.84 8.75 -2.60
C GLY A 10 5.33 8.84 -2.56
N ASN A 11 4.63 7.74 -2.33
CA ASN A 11 3.18 7.66 -2.35
C ASN A 11 2.56 8.09 -3.70
N ILE A 12 3.24 7.80 -4.79
CA ILE A 12 2.71 8.05 -6.13
C ILE A 12 2.64 6.80 -7.01
N CYS A 13 3.36 5.73 -6.68
CA CYS A 13 3.37 4.48 -7.47
C CYS A 13 2.84 3.28 -6.69
N ARG A 14 3.69 2.65 -5.87
CA ARG A 14 3.38 1.37 -5.23
C ARG A 14 2.28 1.44 -4.18
N SER A 15 2.37 2.36 -3.24
CA SER A 15 1.39 2.43 -2.16
C SER A 15 0.01 2.87 -2.62
N PRO A 16 -0.13 3.82 -3.57
CA PRO A 16 -1.46 4.10 -4.13
C PRO A 16 -2.02 2.90 -4.90
N MET A 17 -1.17 2.18 -5.63
CA MET A 17 -1.63 0.97 -6.33
C MET A 17 -2.20 -0.04 -5.35
N ALA A 18 -1.49 -0.30 -4.24
CA ALA A 18 -1.95 -1.22 -3.21
C ALA A 18 -3.24 -0.75 -2.56
N GLU A 19 -3.34 0.54 -2.26
CA GLU A 19 -4.56 1.11 -1.68
C GLU A 19 -5.77 0.83 -2.56
N PHE A 20 -5.70 1.13 -3.85
CA PHE A 20 -6.86 1.02 -4.74
C PHE A 20 -7.14 -0.42 -5.15
N VAL A 21 -6.12 -1.26 -5.28
CA VAL A 21 -6.32 -2.69 -5.51
C VAL A 21 -7.02 -3.32 -4.32
N MET A 22 -6.59 -3.01 -3.09
CA MET A 22 -7.22 -3.54 -1.89
C MET A 22 -8.67 -3.06 -1.75
N LYS A 23 -8.93 -1.78 -2.03
CA LYS A 23 -10.29 -1.25 -2.02
C LYS A 23 -11.18 -1.97 -3.02
N ASP A 24 -10.66 -2.31 -4.19
CA ASP A 24 -11.40 -3.04 -5.21
C ASP A 24 -11.73 -4.47 -4.77
N ILE A 25 -10.75 -5.17 -4.20
CA ILE A 25 -10.95 -6.53 -3.67
C ILE A 25 -12.05 -6.54 -2.61
N VAL A 26 -11.96 -5.62 -1.67
CA VAL A 26 -12.90 -5.51 -0.54
C VAL A 26 -14.31 -5.17 -1.04
N ALA A 27 -14.41 -4.25 -2.00
CA ALA A 27 -15.71 -3.86 -2.58
C ALA A 27 -16.37 -5.01 -3.32
N LYS A 28 -15.61 -5.76 -4.12
CA LYS A 28 -16.13 -6.92 -4.85
C LYS A 28 -16.59 -8.04 -3.93
N ALA A 29 -16.03 -8.12 -2.74
CA ALA A 29 -16.44 -9.09 -1.72
C ALA A 29 -17.62 -8.59 -0.87
N GLY A 30 -18.10 -7.36 -1.11
CA GLY A 30 -19.19 -6.76 -0.34
C GLY A 30 -18.81 -6.39 1.09
N LYS A 31 -17.52 -6.10 1.34
CA LYS A 31 -16.99 -5.86 2.69
C LYS A 31 -16.43 -4.45 2.90
N SER A 32 -16.79 -3.50 2.05
CA SER A 32 -16.27 -2.12 2.14
C SER A 32 -16.48 -1.49 3.52
N ASP A 33 -17.57 -1.80 4.19
CA ASP A 33 -17.90 -1.24 5.51
C ASP A 33 -17.00 -1.80 6.62
N GLU A 34 -16.25 -2.86 6.35
CA GLU A 34 -15.38 -3.51 7.34
C GLU A 34 -13.93 -3.02 7.27
N PHE A 35 -13.61 -2.16 6.30
CA PHE A 35 -12.22 -1.74 6.04
C PHE A 35 -12.08 -0.22 5.95
N VAL A 36 -10.97 0.28 6.48
CA VAL A 36 -10.46 1.63 6.22
C VAL A 36 -9.10 1.43 5.56
N ILE A 37 -8.93 1.90 4.35
CA ILE A 37 -7.73 1.66 3.54
C ILE A 37 -7.19 3.00 3.04
N ALA A 38 -5.91 3.24 3.30
CA ALA A 38 -5.23 4.47 2.89
C ALA A 38 -3.79 4.17 2.50
N SER A 39 -3.09 5.17 2.00
CA SER A 39 -1.66 5.06 1.69
C SER A 39 -0.94 6.38 1.95
N CYS A 40 0.37 6.29 2.20
CA CYS A 40 1.20 7.45 2.47
C CYS A 40 2.66 7.20 2.07
N ALA A 41 3.47 8.25 2.17
CA ALA A 41 4.89 8.24 1.84
C ALA A 41 5.75 8.34 3.08
N THR A 42 6.96 7.77 3.01
CA THR A 42 7.98 8.04 4.02
C THR A 42 8.71 9.36 3.73
N SER A 43 8.80 9.78 2.46
CA SER A 43 9.49 11.02 2.08
C SER A 43 8.52 12.18 1.87
N THR A 44 9.09 13.37 1.72
CA THR A 44 8.32 14.60 1.42
C THR A 44 8.43 15.00 -0.05
N GLU A 45 9.14 14.21 -0.87
CA GLU A 45 9.48 14.58 -2.24
C GLU A 45 8.27 14.83 -3.13
N GLU A 46 7.19 14.06 -2.94
CA GLU A 46 6.03 14.10 -3.82
C GLU A 46 4.73 14.58 -3.15
N ILE A 47 4.83 15.15 -1.96
CA ILE A 47 3.64 15.58 -1.20
C ILE A 47 2.76 16.50 -2.04
N GLY A 48 1.46 16.15 -2.11
CA GLY A 48 0.46 16.89 -2.88
C GLY A 48 0.34 16.46 -4.33
N ASN A 49 1.26 15.65 -4.84
CA ASN A 49 1.23 15.21 -6.22
C ASN A 49 0.22 14.10 -6.46
N PRO A 50 -0.36 14.01 -7.67
CA PRO A 50 -1.28 12.93 -8.00
C PRO A 50 -0.55 11.61 -8.20
N VAL A 51 -1.31 10.54 -8.32
CA VAL A 51 -0.78 9.21 -8.64
C VAL A 51 -0.03 9.28 -9.98
N HIS A 52 1.15 8.66 -10.04
CA HIS A 52 1.97 8.59 -11.24
C HIS A 52 1.16 7.99 -12.40
N TYR A 53 1.36 8.55 -13.59
CA TYR A 53 0.55 8.16 -14.76
C TYR A 53 0.64 6.65 -15.08
N GLY A 54 1.79 6.03 -14.84
CA GLY A 54 1.98 4.59 -15.09
C GLY A 54 1.10 3.73 -14.17
N THR A 55 1.02 4.08 -12.89
CA THR A 55 0.12 3.43 -11.94
C THR A 55 -1.33 3.70 -12.32
N LYS A 56 -1.66 4.95 -12.61
CA LYS A 56 -3.03 5.33 -13.00
C LYS A 56 -3.49 4.57 -14.23
N ARG A 57 -2.63 4.47 -15.24
CA ARG A 57 -2.93 3.73 -16.48
C ARG A 57 -3.13 2.24 -16.20
N LYS A 58 -2.24 1.65 -15.39
CA LYS A 58 -2.34 0.22 -15.07
C LYS A 58 -3.63 -0.09 -14.31
N LEU A 59 -3.99 0.74 -13.35
CA LEU A 59 -5.25 0.58 -12.62
C LEU A 59 -6.45 0.74 -13.55
N ALA A 60 -6.41 1.70 -14.47
CA ALA A 60 -7.49 1.89 -15.43
C ALA A 60 -7.68 0.67 -16.34
N GLU A 61 -6.60 -0.02 -16.71
CA GLU A 61 -6.68 -1.26 -17.51
C GLU A 61 -7.49 -2.34 -16.81
N VAL A 62 -7.52 -2.34 -15.49
CA VAL A 62 -8.28 -3.32 -14.70
C VAL A 62 -9.54 -2.71 -14.08
N GLY A 63 -9.98 -1.55 -14.58
CA GLY A 63 -11.24 -0.93 -14.19
C GLY A 63 -11.23 -0.19 -12.87
N ILE A 64 -10.06 0.23 -12.39
CA ILE A 64 -9.91 0.90 -11.10
C ILE A 64 -9.54 2.37 -11.30
N SER A 65 -10.29 3.28 -10.64
CA SER A 65 -10.00 4.72 -10.65
C SER A 65 -9.25 5.14 -9.38
N CYS A 66 -8.30 6.07 -9.52
CA CYS A 66 -7.56 6.63 -8.41
C CYS A 66 -7.44 8.17 -8.54
N ASP A 67 -8.41 8.80 -9.19
CA ASP A 67 -8.31 10.18 -9.64
C ASP A 67 -8.08 11.23 -8.56
N LYS A 68 -8.60 11.04 -7.36
CA LYS A 68 -8.54 12.07 -6.30
C LYS A 68 -7.40 11.89 -5.32
N LYS A 69 -6.62 10.83 -5.47
CA LYS A 69 -5.52 10.56 -4.54
C LYS A 69 -4.38 11.54 -4.73
N ARG A 70 -3.89 12.08 -3.61
CA ARG A 70 -2.71 12.93 -3.54
C ARG A 70 -1.73 12.35 -2.53
N ALA A 71 -0.44 12.49 -2.79
CA ALA A 71 0.59 11.98 -1.89
C ALA A 71 0.55 12.72 -0.56
N VAL A 72 0.58 11.97 0.54
CA VAL A 72 0.66 12.49 1.91
C VAL A 72 1.77 11.76 2.64
N GLN A 73 2.33 12.39 3.67
CA GLN A 73 3.42 11.78 4.43
C GLN A 73 2.93 11.02 5.65
N LEU A 74 3.58 9.90 5.95
CA LEU A 74 3.39 9.15 7.18
C LEU A 74 3.74 10.04 8.38
N THR A 75 2.91 9.99 9.42
CA THR A 75 3.17 10.69 10.67
C THR A 75 3.25 9.68 11.81
N LYS A 76 3.89 10.08 12.92
CA LYS A 76 4.00 9.21 14.10
C LYS A 76 2.61 8.84 14.64
N SER A 77 1.64 9.75 14.57
CA SER A 77 0.28 9.50 15.04
C SER A 77 -0.48 8.48 14.20
N ASP A 78 -0.05 8.21 12.96
CA ASP A 78 -0.66 7.18 12.12
C ASP A 78 -0.51 5.78 12.73
N TYR A 79 0.53 5.57 13.54
CA TYR A 79 0.74 4.29 14.20
C TYR A 79 -0.48 3.89 15.05
N ASP A 80 -1.07 4.84 15.74
CA ASP A 80 -2.23 4.57 16.60
C ASP A 80 -3.54 4.46 15.81
N ARG A 81 -3.60 5.07 14.62
CA ARG A 81 -4.81 5.10 13.81
C ARG A 81 -5.03 3.83 13.00
N TYR A 82 -3.97 3.12 12.65
CA TYR A 82 -4.05 1.95 11.77
C TYR A 82 -3.65 0.68 12.50
N ASP A 83 -4.28 -0.43 12.09
CA ASP A 83 -3.96 -1.75 12.64
C ASP A 83 -2.79 -2.40 11.92
N TYR A 84 -2.62 -2.06 10.64
CA TYR A 84 -1.59 -2.62 9.76
C TYR A 84 -0.90 -1.50 9.01
N ILE A 85 0.43 -1.47 9.09
CA ILE A 85 1.27 -0.53 8.36
C ILE A 85 2.13 -1.37 7.43
N ILE A 86 1.82 -1.34 6.13
CA ILE A 86 2.34 -2.30 5.18
C ILE A 86 3.25 -1.63 4.16
N ALA A 87 4.51 -2.05 4.15
CA ALA A 87 5.57 -1.52 3.30
C ALA A 87 5.75 -2.37 2.05
N MET A 88 6.41 -1.80 1.04
CA MET A 88 6.68 -2.47 -0.22
C MET A 88 8.05 -3.11 -0.24
N ASP A 89 9.03 -2.54 0.47
CA ASP A 89 10.39 -3.04 0.52
C ASP A 89 11.06 -2.74 1.88
N GLU A 90 12.26 -3.29 2.08
CA GLU A 90 12.99 -3.13 3.35
C GLU A 90 13.41 -1.69 3.60
N MET A 91 13.68 -0.92 2.56
CA MET A 91 14.02 0.50 2.71
C MET A 91 12.83 1.28 3.27
N ASN A 92 11.60 0.95 2.80
CA ASN A 92 10.39 1.55 3.35
C ASN A 92 10.27 1.25 4.85
N ILE A 93 10.55 0.00 5.26
CA ILE A 93 10.48 -0.39 6.67
C ILE A 93 11.46 0.44 7.50
N ARG A 94 12.71 0.59 7.05
CA ARG A 94 13.69 1.41 7.76
C ARG A 94 13.23 2.86 7.91
N ASN A 95 12.68 3.42 6.85
CA ASN A 95 12.21 4.80 6.86
C ASN A 95 10.95 4.97 7.71
N ILE A 96 10.04 3.99 7.71
CA ILE A 96 8.89 3.95 8.61
C ILE A 96 9.36 4.02 10.06
N MET A 97 10.32 3.17 10.43
CA MET A 97 10.83 3.12 11.80
C MET A 97 11.48 4.43 12.26
N ARG A 98 12.10 5.16 11.34
CA ARG A 98 12.64 6.51 11.65
C ARG A 98 11.53 7.48 12.04
N ILE A 99 10.34 7.33 11.49
CA ILE A 99 9.20 8.23 11.74
C ILE A 99 8.43 7.80 12.99
N ILE A 100 8.06 6.53 13.09
CA ILE A 100 7.22 6.04 14.21
C ILE A 100 8.03 5.69 15.46
N LYS A 101 9.35 5.52 15.33
CA LYS A 101 10.33 5.25 16.37
C LYS A 101 10.33 3.81 16.90
N SER A 102 9.17 3.19 17.09
CA SER A 102 9.07 1.81 17.58
C SER A 102 7.77 1.18 17.09
N ASP A 103 7.72 -0.16 17.13
CA ASP A 103 6.56 -0.94 16.70
C ASP A 103 6.20 -1.99 17.76
N PRO A 104 5.74 -1.56 18.96
CA PRO A 104 5.47 -2.51 20.04
C PRO A 104 4.31 -3.46 19.75
N ALA A 105 3.36 -3.05 18.91
CA ALA A 105 2.20 -3.87 18.57
C ALA A 105 2.41 -4.77 17.34
N GLY A 106 3.60 -4.71 16.72
CA GLY A 106 3.90 -5.55 15.54
C GLY A 106 3.06 -5.22 14.33
N LYS A 107 2.82 -3.94 14.07
CA LYS A 107 1.94 -3.50 12.97
C LYS A 107 2.64 -3.42 11.60
N VAL A 108 3.96 -3.29 11.59
CA VAL A 108 4.75 -3.06 10.37
C VAL A 108 5.14 -4.39 9.71
N SER A 109 4.84 -4.53 8.42
CA SER A 109 5.19 -5.73 7.67
C SER A 109 5.37 -5.40 6.18
N LEU A 110 5.93 -6.36 5.44
CA LEU A 110 6.03 -6.28 3.97
C LEU A 110 4.78 -6.87 3.33
N LEU A 111 4.28 -6.23 2.28
CA LEU A 111 3.06 -6.67 1.60
C LEU A 111 3.17 -8.12 1.12
N LEU A 112 4.29 -8.49 0.48
CA LEU A 112 4.46 -9.85 -0.04
C LEU A 112 4.50 -10.93 1.05
N SER A 113 4.83 -10.59 2.30
CA SER A 113 4.78 -11.57 3.38
C SER A 113 3.37 -12.09 3.63
N HIS A 114 2.35 -11.29 3.33
CA HIS A 114 0.94 -11.71 3.46
C HIS A 114 0.50 -12.69 2.39
N ALA A 115 1.28 -12.83 1.32
CA ALA A 115 1.08 -13.84 0.29
C ALA A 115 1.97 -15.07 0.51
N GLY A 116 2.65 -15.15 1.67
CA GLY A 116 3.57 -16.25 1.96
C GLY A 116 4.87 -16.16 1.18
N MET A 117 5.20 -14.99 0.63
CA MET A 117 6.39 -14.77 -0.18
C MET A 117 7.40 -13.92 0.58
N SER A 118 8.68 -14.22 0.40
CA SER A 118 9.75 -13.35 0.88
C SER A 118 10.09 -12.33 -0.19
N GLY A 119 10.68 -11.20 0.21
CA GLY A 119 11.18 -10.21 -0.73
C GLY A 119 10.32 -8.96 -0.84
N SER A 120 10.70 -8.14 -1.79
CA SER A 120 10.19 -6.79 -1.95
C SER A 120 9.49 -6.62 -3.30
N ILE A 121 8.60 -5.64 -3.36
CA ILE A 121 7.94 -5.25 -4.61
C ILE A 121 8.81 -4.19 -5.27
N ALA A 122 9.23 -4.44 -6.51
CA ALA A 122 10.08 -3.52 -7.24
C ALA A 122 9.42 -2.17 -7.47
N ASP A 123 10.21 -1.09 -7.38
CA ASP A 123 9.70 0.25 -7.60
C ASP A 123 9.65 0.54 -9.11
N PRO A 124 8.44 0.73 -9.68
CA PRO A 124 8.29 0.92 -11.12
C PRO A 124 8.83 2.27 -11.59
N TRP A 125 9.09 3.20 -10.68
CA TRP A 125 9.79 4.44 -11.01
C TRP A 125 11.18 4.14 -11.64
N TYR A 126 11.85 3.10 -11.11
CA TYR A 126 13.18 2.71 -11.60
C TYR A 126 13.13 1.65 -12.68
N THR A 127 12.22 0.67 -12.57
CA THR A 127 12.15 -0.44 -13.54
C THR A 127 11.35 -0.09 -14.79
N GLY A 128 10.40 0.84 -14.67
CA GLY A 128 9.45 1.12 -15.74
C GLY A 128 8.42 0.03 -15.95
N ASN A 129 8.44 -1.03 -15.13
CA ASN A 129 7.59 -2.21 -15.32
C ASN A 129 6.41 -2.20 -14.34
N PHE A 130 5.34 -1.52 -14.73
CA PHE A 130 4.12 -1.44 -13.91
C PHE A 130 3.33 -2.74 -13.89
N ASP A 131 3.50 -3.60 -14.89
CA ASP A 131 2.83 -4.91 -14.93
C ASP A 131 3.34 -5.83 -13.83
N ASP A 132 4.66 -5.92 -13.65
CA ASP A 132 5.27 -6.74 -12.60
C ASP A 132 4.90 -6.21 -11.22
N THR A 133 4.92 -4.88 -11.04
CA THR A 133 4.52 -4.26 -9.78
C THR A 133 3.05 -4.58 -9.47
N TYR A 134 2.17 -4.46 -10.45
CA TYR A 134 0.74 -4.77 -10.27
C TYR A 134 0.55 -6.23 -9.88
N ARG A 135 1.23 -7.16 -10.55
CA ARG A 135 1.14 -8.58 -10.24
C ARG A 135 1.49 -8.85 -8.77
N ASP A 136 2.60 -8.27 -8.31
CA ASP A 136 3.06 -8.48 -6.93
C ASP A 136 2.15 -7.80 -5.92
N VAL A 137 1.69 -6.59 -6.21
CA VAL A 137 0.72 -5.88 -5.37
C VAL A 137 -0.57 -6.68 -5.25
N LEU A 138 -1.06 -7.20 -6.37
CA LEU A 138 -2.30 -8.01 -6.37
C LEU A 138 -2.14 -9.27 -5.52
N LEU A 139 -1.03 -9.98 -5.68
CA LEU A 139 -0.74 -11.19 -4.87
C LEU A 139 -0.72 -10.84 -3.39
N GLY A 140 -0.01 -9.78 -3.01
CA GLY A 140 0.07 -9.37 -1.61
C GLY A 140 -1.28 -8.95 -1.04
N CYS A 141 -2.04 -8.17 -1.80
CA CYS A 141 -3.36 -7.72 -1.36
C CYS A 141 -4.36 -8.87 -1.20
N LYS A 142 -4.36 -9.83 -2.14
CA LYS A 142 -5.19 -11.02 -2.02
C LYS A 142 -4.82 -11.85 -0.79
N GLY A 143 -3.51 -12.01 -0.54
CA GLY A 143 -3.02 -12.72 0.63
C GLY A 143 -3.45 -12.04 1.92
N LEU A 144 -3.32 -10.73 1.98
CA LEU A 144 -3.74 -9.93 3.14
C LEU A 144 -5.25 -10.06 3.36
N PHE A 145 -6.05 -9.96 2.32
CA PHE A 145 -7.50 -10.10 2.42
C PHE A 145 -7.88 -11.46 2.97
N ARG A 146 -7.25 -12.52 2.47
CA ARG A 146 -7.49 -13.89 2.94
C ARG A 146 -7.10 -14.05 4.41
N GLU A 147 -5.95 -13.50 4.80
CA GLU A 147 -5.46 -13.53 6.17
C GLU A 147 -6.47 -12.89 7.13
N LEU A 148 -7.03 -11.73 6.75
CA LEU A 148 -7.92 -10.97 7.62
C LEU A 148 -9.35 -11.51 7.66
N THR A 149 -9.85 -12.02 6.55
CA THR A 149 -11.26 -12.43 6.43
C THR A 149 -11.47 -13.94 6.40
N GLY A 150 -10.44 -14.71 6.11
CA GLY A 150 -10.53 -16.14 5.93
C GLY A 150 -11.06 -16.55 4.55
N GLU A 151 -11.27 -15.59 3.69
CA GLU A 151 -11.80 -15.81 2.34
C GLU A 151 -10.69 -15.67 1.31
#